data_22693a7c432670f4ce0d16eae09fc76f
#
_entry.id   22693a7c432670f4ce0d16eae09fc76f
#
_cell.length_a   1.000
_cell.length_b   1.000
_cell.length_c   1.000
_cell.angle_alpha   90.00
_cell.angle_beta   90.00
_cell.angle_gamma   90.00
#
_symmetry.space_group_name_H-M   'P 1'
#
loop_
_entity.id
_entity.type
_entity.pdbx_description
1 polymer ?
#
loop_
_entity_poly.entity_id
_entity_poly.type
_entity_poly.pdbx_seq_one_letter_code
_entity_poly.pdbx_strand_id
1 'polypeptide(L)'
;MMRRLLSAAVMLAASWAAAASVVPFPPEFKTQEIHTDGATLHVRIGGHGPAVVLLHGFGDSGDMWAPLAAQLVHDYTVIVPDLRGMGLSSHPEGGYDKKAQAGDVARVLDSLQIRDTELITHDIGNMVGYAFAAQYRDRVTRWVVMDAPLPGIGDWEHIICSPVVWHFNFRGPDEERLVAGRERIYLDRFWDELSANPQAIDEATRAHYAALYARPLAIHDAFNQFAAFSQDAIDNKAFLAKGKLTFPILAIGADKSFGTAMADDIRFVATDVTELVIANSGHWLMEEQPAATMAGIRAVLAKKH
;
A
#
# COMPACT_ATOMS: atom_id res chain seq x y z
N MET A 1 -48.13 34.59 46.82
CA MET A 1 -47.53 34.93 45.50
C MET A 1 -46.20 34.26 45.35
N MET A 2 -46.16 33.08 44.71
CA MET A 2 -44.95 32.26 44.52
C MET A 2 -44.56 32.36 43.03
N ARG A 3 -43.42 33.02 42.76
CA ARG A 3 -42.84 33.08 41.42
C ARG A 3 -42.05 31.78 41.16
N ARG A 4 -42.52 31.02 40.21
CA ARG A 4 -41.75 29.88 39.65
C ARG A 4 -40.74 30.42 38.67
N LEU A 5 -39.44 30.19 38.95
CA LEU A 5 -38.35 30.36 37.98
C LEU A 5 -38.25 29.11 37.13
N LEU A 6 -38.50 29.22 35.84
CA LEU A 6 -38.19 28.19 34.85
C LEU A 6 -36.74 28.39 34.46
N SER A 7 -35.89 27.44 34.80
CA SER A 7 -34.51 27.34 34.25
C SER A 7 -34.59 26.60 32.92
N ALA A 8 -34.32 27.28 31.84
CA ALA A 8 -34.14 26.66 30.53
C ALA A 8 -32.70 26.13 30.45
N ALA A 9 -32.56 24.79 30.41
CA ALA A 9 -31.27 24.15 30.11
C ALA A 9 -31.08 24.18 28.61
N VAL A 10 -30.13 24.98 28.13
CA VAL A 10 -29.66 24.96 26.75
C VAL A 10 -28.70 23.78 26.61
N MET A 11 -29.14 22.69 25.99
CA MET A 11 -28.27 21.63 25.53
C MET A 11 -27.50 22.12 24.30
N LEU A 12 -26.22 22.42 24.47
CA LEU A 12 -25.32 22.53 23.35
C LEU A 12 -25.08 21.11 22.80
N ALA A 13 -25.70 20.79 21.68
CA ALA A 13 -25.31 19.65 20.86
C ALA A 13 -23.98 19.98 20.23
N ALA A 14 -22.88 19.47 20.79
CA ALA A 14 -21.61 19.42 20.10
C ALA A 14 -21.78 18.50 18.90
N SER A 15 -21.91 19.10 17.71
CA SER A 15 -21.77 18.38 16.44
C SER A 15 -20.31 17.96 16.31
N TRP A 16 -20.02 16.71 16.63
CA TRP A 16 -18.80 16.09 16.18
C TRP A 16 -18.95 15.93 14.67
N ALA A 17 -18.40 16.85 13.92
CA ALA A 17 -18.09 16.59 12.53
C ALA A 17 -17.05 15.46 12.57
N ALA A 18 -17.45 14.24 12.23
CA ALA A 18 -16.52 13.16 11.96
C ALA A 18 -15.61 13.68 10.85
N ALA A 19 -14.35 13.89 11.16
CA ALA A 19 -13.36 14.19 10.15
C ALA A 19 -13.39 13.00 9.18
N ALA A 20 -13.56 13.29 7.89
CA ALA A 20 -13.42 12.28 6.87
C ALA A 20 -12.00 11.75 6.95
N SER A 21 -11.83 10.48 7.31
CA SER A 21 -10.53 9.91 7.63
C SER A 21 -9.71 9.60 6.39
N VAL A 22 -10.33 9.36 5.25
CA VAL A 22 -9.64 9.36 3.96
C VAL A 22 -9.43 10.80 3.54
N VAL A 23 -8.22 11.29 3.75
CA VAL A 23 -7.83 12.66 3.38
C VAL A 23 -7.77 12.76 1.86
N PRO A 24 -8.42 13.76 1.23
CA PRO A 24 -8.28 13.97 -0.21
C PRO A 24 -6.85 14.39 -0.56
N PHE A 25 -6.41 14.03 -1.77
CA PHE A 25 -5.16 14.55 -2.31
C PHE A 25 -5.22 16.08 -2.44
N PRO A 26 -4.10 16.79 -2.22
CA PRO A 26 -4.00 18.23 -2.43
C PRO A 26 -4.44 18.63 -3.85
N PRO A 27 -4.90 19.89 -4.05
CA PRO A 27 -5.40 20.37 -5.33
C PRO A 27 -4.34 20.43 -6.44
N GLU A 28 -3.06 20.32 -6.09
CA GLU A 28 -1.94 20.21 -7.03
C GLU A 28 -1.91 18.86 -7.75
N PHE A 29 -2.59 17.84 -7.20
CA PHE A 29 -2.67 16.55 -7.84
C PHE A 29 -3.69 16.53 -8.97
N LYS A 30 -3.30 15.89 -10.06
CA LYS A 30 -4.16 15.57 -11.21
C LYS A 30 -4.24 14.05 -11.35
N THR A 31 -5.38 13.56 -11.77
CA THR A 31 -5.57 12.15 -12.13
C THR A 31 -5.38 11.95 -13.63
N GLN A 32 -4.77 10.84 -14.00
CA GLN A 32 -4.62 10.39 -15.37
C GLN A 32 -4.92 8.90 -15.47
N GLU A 33 -5.60 8.51 -16.54
CA GLU A 33 -5.77 7.11 -16.92
C GLU A 33 -4.63 6.73 -17.86
N ILE A 34 -3.67 5.93 -17.37
CA ILE A 34 -2.47 5.56 -18.13
C ILE A 34 -2.62 4.12 -18.62
N HIS A 35 -2.59 3.95 -19.94
CA HIS A 35 -2.64 2.63 -20.56
C HIS A 35 -1.30 1.92 -20.45
N THR A 36 -1.36 0.66 -19.97
CA THR A 36 -0.23 -0.23 -19.84
C THR A 36 -0.46 -1.51 -20.65
N ASP A 37 0.41 -2.50 -20.51
CA ASP A 37 0.25 -3.77 -21.23
C ASP A 37 -0.91 -4.59 -20.61
N GLY A 38 -2.11 -4.41 -21.18
CA GLY A 38 -3.33 -5.11 -20.80
C GLY A 38 -4.14 -4.47 -19.68
N ALA A 39 -3.72 -3.32 -19.11
CA ALA A 39 -4.48 -2.60 -18.09
C ALA A 39 -4.51 -1.09 -18.38
N THR A 40 -5.42 -0.41 -17.69
CA THR A 40 -5.43 1.05 -17.57
C THR A 40 -5.34 1.39 -16.10
N LEU A 41 -4.28 2.09 -15.71
CA LEU A 41 -4.08 2.48 -14.32
C LEU A 41 -4.62 3.87 -14.06
N HIS A 42 -5.34 4.00 -12.94
CA HIS A 42 -5.71 5.29 -12.37
C HIS A 42 -4.52 5.84 -11.59
N VAL A 43 -3.95 6.95 -12.05
CA VAL A 43 -2.70 7.51 -11.49
C VAL A 43 -2.92 8.93 -11.01
N ARG A 44 -2.61 9.20 -9.75
CA ARG A 44 -2.59 10.54 -9.17
C ARG A 44 -1.19 11.09 -9.25
N ILE A 45 -1.02 12.29 -9.81
CA ILE A 45 0.29 12.90 -10.06
C ILE A 45 0.27 14.34 -9.57
N GLY A 46 1.26 14.73 -8.76
CA GLY A 46 1.38 16.09 -8.25
C GLY A 46 2.82 16.49 -7.98
N GLY A 47 3.07 17.81 -7.89
CA GLY A 47 4.36 18.34 -7.51
C GLY A 47 5.37 18.45 -8.66
N HIS A 48 6.61 18.66 -8.28
CA HIS A 48 7.76 18.83 -9.19
C HIS A 48 9.06 18.42 -8.48
N GLY A 49 10.10 18.13 -9.23
CA GLY A 49 11.38 17.67 -8.70
C GLY A 49 11.63 16.18 -8.96
N PRO A 50 12.54 15.52 -8.21
CA PRO A 50 12.79 14.09 -8.34
C PRO A 50 11.50 13.27 -8.21
N ALA A 51 11.41 12.18 -8.95
CA ALA A 51 10.20 11.35 -8.94
C ALA A 51 10.17 10.41 -7.74
N VAL A 52 8.98 10.24 -7.15
CA VAL A 52 8.70 9.21 -6.14
C VAL A 52 7.40 8.50 -6.50
N VAL A 53 7.45 7.16 -6.56
CA VAL A 53 6.28 6.30 -6.79
C VAL A 53 5.85 5.68 -5.48
N LEU A 54 4.55 5.78 -5.18
CA LEU A 54 3.93 5.25 -3.96
C LEU A 54 3.00 4.08 -4.35
N LEU A 55 3.33 2.85 -3.92
CA LEU A 55 2.57 1.65 -4.24
C LEU A 55 1.87 1.12 -2.99
N HIS A 56 0.54 1.02 -3.05
CA HIS A 56 -0.33 0.55 -1.98
C HIS A 56 -0.43 -0.98 -1.94
N GLY A 57 -1.10 -1.51 -0.93
CA GLY A 57 -1.34 -2.92 -0.73
C GLY A 57 -2.80 -3.35 -0.85
N PHE A 58 -3.05 -4.56 -0.36
CA PHE A 58 -4.40 -5.11 -0.21
C PHE A 58 -5.11 -4.48 0.99
N GLY A 59 -6.43 -4.32 0.91
CA GLY A 59 -7.23 -3.65 1.92
C GLY A 59 -7.24 -2.12 1.81
N ASP A 60 -6.36 -1.58 0.97
CA ASP A 60 -6.16 -0.16 0.69
C ASP A 60 -6.35 0.17 -0.79
N SER A 61 -6.06 1.40 -1.15
CA SER A 61 -5.84 1.92 -2.51
C SER A 61 -4.75 3.01 -2.47
N GLY A 62 -4.47 3.64 -3.59
CA GLY A 62 -3.58 4.79 -3.63
C GLY A 62 -3.97 5.91 -2.66
N ASP A 63 -5.21 5.93 -2.17
CA ASP A 63 -5.71 6.97 -1.25
C ASP A 63 -5.03 6.93 0.13
N MET A 64 -4.49 5.78 0.57
CA MET A 64 -3.69 5.67 1.80
C MET A 64 -2.50 6.63 1.82
N TRP A 65 -1.98 6.97 0.66
CA TRP A 65 -0.81 7.81 0.50
C TRP A 65 -1.09 9.32 0.55
N ALA A 66 -2.36 9.76 0.54
CA ALA A 66 -2.69 11.18 0.48
C ALA A 66 -2.03 12.03 1.58
N PRO A 67 -1.92 11.58 2.85
CA PRO A 67 -1.20 12.34 3.88
C PRO A 67 0.30 12.51 3.60
N LEU A 68 0.97 11.47 3.10
CA LEU A 68 2.38 11.52 2.72
C LEU A 68 2.57 12.36 1.45
N ALA A 69 1.72 12.15 0.46
CA ALA A 69 1.73 12.89 -0.80
C ALA A 69 1.63 14.40 -0.58
N ALA A 70 0.77 14.84 0.37
CA ALA A 70 0.65 16.24 0.76
C ALA A 70 1.96 16.83 1.32
N GLN A 71 2.80 16.02 1.95
CA GLN A 71 4.11 16.47 2.46
C GLN A 71 5.19 16.45 1.39
N LEU A 72 5.10 15.55 0.42
CA LEU A 72 6.13 15.37 -0.61
C LEU A 72 5.94 16.28 -1.83
N VAL A 73 4.72 16.73 -2.10
CA VAL A 73 4.36 17.48 -3.32
C VAL A 73 5.17 18.76 -3.53
N HIS A 74 5.74 19.32 -2.48
CA HIS A 74 6.53 20.54 -2.54
C HIS A 74 7.96 20.34 -3.08
N ASP A 75 8.51 19.12 -2.93
CA ASP A 75 9.91 18.82 -3.24
C ASP A 75 10.06 17.70 -4.27
N TYR A 76 8.98 16.95 -4.55
CA TYR A 76 8.99 15.75 -5.40
C TYR A 76 7.86 15.77 -6.43
N THR A 77 8.11 15.13 -7.57
CA THR A 77 7.04 14.67 -8.45
C THR A 77 6.49 13.37 -7.88
N VAL A 78 5.33 13.44 -7.24
CA VAL A 78 4.70 12.31 -6.55
C VAL A 78 3.74 11.61 -7.48
N ILE A 79 3.89 10.29 -7.64
CA ILE A 79 3.13 9.44 -8.55
C ILE A 79 2.50 8.31 -7.74
N VAL A 80 1.16 8.26 -7.74
CA VAL A 80 0.39 7.32 -6.93
C VAL A 80 -0.58 6.56 -7.82
N PRO A 81 -0.17 5.43 -8.41
CA PRO A 81 -1.07 4.57 -9.13
C PRO A 81 -1.93 3.74 -8.17
N ASP A 82 -3.17 3.49 -8.53
CA ASP A 82 -3.87 2.31 -8.06
C ASP A 82 -3.33 1.10 -8.84
N LEU A 83 -3.01 0.02 -8.13
CA LEU A 83 -2.48 -1.19 -8.77
C LEU A 83 -3.54 -1.84 -9.68
N ARG A 84 -3.10 -2.62 -10.66
CA ARG A 84 -3.93 -3.40 -11.58
C ARG A 84 -5.01 -4.17 -10.83
N GLY A 85 -6.29 -4.01 -11.23
CA GLY A 85 -7.44 -4.67 -10.61
C GLY A 85 -7.84 -4.12 -9.24
N MET A 86 -7.22 -3.05 -8.77
CA MET A 86 -7.47 -2.46 -7.46
C MET A 86 -7.85 -0.97 -7.58
N GLY A 87 -8.48 -0.43 -6.52
CA GLY A 87 -8.87 0.96 -6.46
C GLY A 87 -9.76 1.38 -7.62
N LEU A 88 -9.34 2.39 -8.39
CA LEU A 88 -10.03 2.89 -9.59
C LEU A 88 -9.42 2.41 -10.90
N SER A 89 -8.35 1.62 -10.87
CA SER A 89 -7.75 1.01 -12.04
C SER A 89 -8.68 -0.01 -12.71
N SER A 90 -8.40 -0.35 -13.97
CA SER A 90 -9.19 -1.32 -14.74
C SER A 90 -9.02 -2.76 -14.21
N HIS A 91 -9.99 -3.61 -14.56
CA HIS A 91 -10.09 -5.01 -14.19
C HIS A 91 -9.74 -5.91 -15.39
N PRO A 92 -8.45 -6.17 -15.69
CA PRO A 92 -8.04 -7.02 -16.81
C PRO A 92 -8.19 -8.51 -16.48
N GLU A 93 -8.25 -9.37 -17.51
CA GLU A 93 -8.38 -10.82 -17.34
C GLU A 93 -7.14 -11.50 -16.73
N GLY A 94 -5.98 -10.80 -16.66
CA GLY A 94 -4.74 -11.40 -16.16
C GLY A 94 -3.62 -10.41 -15.91
N GLY A 95 -2.39 -10.93 -15.71
CA GLY A 95 -1.20 -10.14 -15.42
C GLY A 95 -1.10 -9.72 -13.96
N TYR A 96 -1.69 -10.51 -13.05
CA TYR A 96 -1.66 -10.22 -11.61
C TYR A 96 -0.36 -10.67 -10.93
N ASP A 97 0.53 -11.36 -11.66
CA ASP A 97 1.91 -11.57 -11.19
C ASP A 97 2.65 -10.23 -11.08
N LYS A 98 3.54 -10.16 -10.12
CA LYS A 98 4.21 -8.89 -9.76
C LYS A 98 5.23 -8.46 -10.82
N LYS A 99 5.68 -9.40 -11.64
CA LYS A 99 6.53 -9.11 -12.80
C LYS A 99 5.78 -8.34 -13.88
N ALA A 100 4.53 -8.70 -14.18
CA ALA A 100 3.66 -7.97 -15.10
C ALA A 100 3.31 -6.58 -14.54
N GLN A 101 2.94 -6.49 -13.26
CA GLN A 101 2.64 -5.22 -12.60
C GLN A 101 3.85 -4.28 -12.49
N ALA A 102 5.06 -4.82 -12.36
CA ALA A 102 6.28 -4.04 -12.49
C ALA A 102 6.42 -3.41 -13.89
N GLY A 103 5.96 -4.10 -14.94
CA GLY A 103 5.83 -3.54 -16.28
C GLY A 103 4.85 -2.37 -16.32
N ASP A 104 3.74 -2.43 -15.58
CA ASP A 104 2.79 -1.31 -15.47
C ASP A 104 3.47 -0.07 -14.87
N VAL A 105 4.24 -0.23 -13.80
CA VAL A 105 5.01 0.87 -13.19
C VAL A 105 5.99 1.47 -14.20
N ALA A 106 6.70 0.62 -14.97
CA ALA A 106 7.61 1.08 -16.02
C ALA A 106 6.87 1.91 -17.08
N ARG A 107 5.69 1.46 -17.53
CA ARG A 107 4.85 2.18 -18.51
C ARG A 107 4.32 3.52 -17.97
N VAL A 108 3.93 3.56 -16.70
CA VAL A 108 3.55 4.83 -16.05
C VAL A 108 4.70 5.82 -16.11
N LEU A 109 5.90 5.43 -15.69
CA LEU A 109 7.08 6.30 -15.73
C LEU A 109 7.44 6.71 -17.16
N ASP A 110 7.36 5.79 -18.14
CA ASP A 110 7.64 6.10 -19.55
C ASP A 110 6.64 7.12 -20.11
N SER A 111 5.36 6.98 -19.81
CA SER A 111 4.32 7.92 -20.25
C SER A 111 4.51 9.33 -19.68
N LEU A 112 5.11 9.43 -18.50
CA LEU A 112 5.45 10.68 -17.82
C LEU A 112 6.86 11.17 -18.17
N GLN A 113 7.60 10.47 -19.03
CA GLN A 113 8.98 10.76 -19.43
C GLN A 113 9.96 10.81 -18.23
N ILE A 114 9.72 9.98 -17.22
CA ILE A 114 10.53 9.86 -16.01
C ILE A 114 11.49 8.68 -16.18
N ARG A 115 12.78 8.95 -16.05
CA ARG A 115 13.83 7.96 -16.22
C ARG A 115 14.02 7.09 -14.97
N ASP A 116 14.15 7.72 -13.82
CA ASP A 116 14.43 7.08 -12.53
C ASP A 116 13.52 7.63 -11.43
N THR A 117 13.36 6.88 -10.36
CA THR A 117 12.45 7.20 -9.27
C THR A 117 12.92 6.61 -7.95
N GLU A 118 12.50 7.21 -6.87
CA GLU A 118 12.45 6.57 -5.56
C GLU A 118 11.14 5.77 -5.43
N LEU A 119 11.17 4.67 -4.68
CA LEU A 119 9.98 3.85 -4.41
C LEU A 119 9.61 3.92 -2.93
N ILE A 120 8.31 4.01 -2.64
CA ILE A 120 7.76 3.81 -1.31
C ILE A 120 6.60 2.83 -1.47
N THR A 121 6.66 1.73 -0.75
CA THR A 121 5.75 0.62 -1.00
C THR A 121 5.26 -0.01 0.30
N HIS A 122 4.05 -0.53 0.28
CA HIS A 122 3.43 -1.24 1.38
C HIS A 122 2.74 -2.51 0.88
N ASP A 123 2.82 -3.61 1.63
CA ASP A 123 2.13 -4.88 1.40
C ASP A 123 2.35 -5.43 -0.03
N ILE A 124 1.31 -5.69 -0.83
CA ILE A 124 1.44 -6.11 -2.24
C ILE A 124 2.32 -5.14 -3.04
N GLY A 125 2.27 -3.84 -2.70
CA GLY A 125 3.16 -2.83 -3.29
C GLY A 125 4.64 -3.17 -3.12
N ASN A 126 5.06 -3.82 -2.02
CA ASN A 126 6.45 -4.30 -1.84
C ASN A 126 6.81 -5.34 -2.88
N MET A 127 5.89 -6.23 -3.18
CA MET A 127 6.11 -7.33 -4.12
C MET A 127 6.25 -6.79 -5.55
N VAL A 128 5.41 -5.81 -5.92
CA VAL A 128 5.51 -5.09 -7.20
C VAL A 128 6.80 -4.24 -7.24
N GLY A 129 7.11 -3.56 -6.14
CA GLY A 129 8.32 -2.73 -5.99
C GLY A 129 9.60 -3.56 -6.15
N TYR A 130 9.68 -4.74 -5.53
CA TYR A 130 10.82 -5.65 -5.72
C TYR A 130 10.93 -6.13 -7.17
N ALA A 131 9.83 -6.57 -7.76
CA ALA A 131 9.83 -7.01 -9.16
C ALA A 131 10.23 -5.88 -10.11
N PHE A 132 9.80 -4.63 -9.83
CA PHE A 132 10.22 -3.46 -10.60
C PHE A 132 11.72 -3.18 -10.43
N ALA A 133 12.19 -3.08 -9.19
CA ALA A 133 13.58 -2.80 -8.88
C ALA A 133 14.53 -3.88 -9.42
N ALA A 134 14.12 -5.14 -9.43
CA ALA A 134 14.94 -6.24 -9.94
C ALA A 134 15.01 -6.31 -11.47
N GLN A 135 13.93 -5.91 -12.16
CA GLN A 135 13.86 -5.88 -13.63
C GLN A 135 14.47 -4.61 -14.22
N TYR A 136 14.29 -3.46 -13.56
CA TYR A 136 14.66 -2.14 -14.06
C TYR A 136 15.64 -1.46 -13.10
N ARG A 137 16.78 -2.12 -12.81
CA ARG A 137 17.76 -1.74 -11.77
C ARG A 137 18.24 -0.29 -11.87
N ASP A 138 18.41 0.22 -13.06
CA ASP A 138 18.89 1.59 -13.32
C ASP A 138 17.78 2.65 -13.16
N ARG A 139 16.56 2.23 -12.86
CA ARG A 139 15.40 3.12 -12.69
C ARG A 139 15.03 3.38 -11.23
N VAL A 140 15.69 2.70 -10.29
CA VAL A 140 15.42 2.87 -8.87
C VAL A 140 16.64 3.40 -8.16
N THR A 141 16.51 4.56 -7.54
CA THR A 141 17.60 5.22 -6.81
C THR A 141 17.55 4.94 -5.31
N ARG A 142 16.36 4.67 -4.78
CA ARG A 142 16.09 4.34 -3.38
C ARG A 142 14.76 3.60 -3.24
N TRP A 143 14.66 2.78 -2.22
CA TRP A 143 13.40 2.09 -1.92
C TRP A 143 13.09 2.14 -0.42
N VAL A 144 11.86 2.52 -0.06
CA VAL A 144 11.26 2.34 1.25
C VAL A 144 10.25 1.20 1.14
N VAL A 145 10.49 0.13 1.88
CA VAL A 145 9.66 -1.09 1.86
C VAL A 145 9.04 -1.31 3.22
N MET A 146 7.71 -1.52 3.29
CA MET A 146 6.98 -1.55 4.56
C MET A 146 6.16 -2.83 4.73
N ASP A 147 6.44 -3.52 5.80
CA ASP A 147 5.64 -4.48 6.57
C ASP A 147 4.94 -5.60 5.78
N ALA A 148 5.59 -6.18 4.78
CA ALA A 148 5.11 -7.40 4.12
C ALA A 148 6.26 -8.17 3.46
N PRO A 149 6.17 -9.52 3.42
CA PRO A 149 7.21 -10.38 2.87
C PRO A 149 7.24 -10.35 1.35
N LEU A 150 8.30 -10.93 0.79
CA LEU A 150 8.42 -11.16 -0.66
C LEU A 150 8.20 -12.65 -0.97
N PRO A 151 7.26 -13.03 -1.87
CA PRO A 151 7.01 -14.41 -2.22
C PRO A 151 8.28 -15.15 -2.63
N GLY A 152 8.54 -16.30 -1.98
CA GLY A 152 9.69 -17.16 -2.26
C GLY A 152 11.05 -16.67 -1.74
N ILE A 153 11.09 -15.58 -0.98
CA ILE A 153 12.29 -15.02 -0.35
C ILE A 153 12.23 -15.24 1.16
N GLY A 154 13.40 -15.40 1.79
CA GLY A 154 13.50 -15.62 3.23
C GLY A 154 12.75 -16.88 3.70
N ASP A 155 12.01 -16.75 4.79
CA ASP A 155 11.22 -17.86 5.39
C ASP A 155 9.80 -17.98 4.79
N TRP A 156 9.67 -17.72 3.50
CA TRP A 156 8.39 -17.72 2.79
C TRP A 156 7.55 -18.96 3.01
N GLU A 157 8.17 -20.15 3.03
CA GLU A 157 7.46 -21.43 3.18
C GLU A 157 6.77 -21.54 4.55
N HIS A 158 7.36 -20.96 5.58
CA HIS A 158 6.74 -20.86 6.90
C HIS A 158 5.63 -19.80 6.92
N ILE A 159 5.88 -18.65 6.32
CA ILE A 159 4.91 -17.53 6.26
C ILE A 159 3.63 -17.98 5.57
N ILE A 160 3.72 -18.60 4.38
CA ILE A 160 2.53 -18.99 3.60
C ILE A 160 1.68 -20.08 4.30
N CYS A 161 2.28 -20.84 5.22
CA CYS A 161 1.58 -21.82 6.04
C CYS A 161 1.04 -21.24 7.36
N SER A 162 1.34 -19.98 7.69
CA SER A 162 0.88 -19.35 8.92
C SER A 162 -0.63 -19.10 8.89
N PRO A 163 -1.35 -19.41 9.99
CA PRO A 163 -2.77 -19.06 10.11
C PRO A 163 -3.07 -17.56 9.99
N VAL A 164 -2.09 -16.70 10.29
CA VAL A 164 -2.25 -15.24 10.19
C VAL A 164 -2.47 -14.80 8.74
N VAL A 165 -1.84 -15.47 7.78
CA VAL A 165 -1.99 -15.19 6.34
C VAL A 165 -2.92 -16.17 5.63
N TRP A 166 -3.95 -16.67 6.33
CA TRP A 166 -4.94 -17.59 5.78
C TRP A 166 -5.51 -17.15 4.43
N HIS A 167 -5.62 -15.85 4.22
CA HIS A 167 -6.16 -15.22 3.02
C HIS A 167 -5.31 -15.44 1.77
N PHE A 168 -4.02 -15.74 1.90
CA PHE A 168 -3.18 -16.10 0.75
C PHE A 168 -3.70 -17.34 0.03
N ASN A 169 -4.44 -18.20 0.74
CA ASN A 169 -5.04 -19.41 0.21
C ASN A 169 -6.57 -19.35 0.11
N PHE A 170 -7.22 -18.26 0.59
CA PHE A 170 -8.67 -18.06 0.50
C PHE A 170 -8.98 -17.33 -0.81
N ARG A 171 -9.16 -18.10 -1.88
CA ARG A 171 -9.36 -17.59 -3.23
C ARG A 171 -10.00 -18.63 -4.13
N GLY A 172 -10.73 -18.19 -5.14
CA GLY A 172 -11.40 -19.03 -6.12
C GLY A 172 -12.88 -18.65 -6.28
N PRO A 173 -13.59 -19.28 -7.20
CA PRO A 173 -14.96 -18.87 -7.54
C PRO A 173 -15.97 -19.07 -6.39
N ASP A 174 -15.74 -20.02 -5.49
CA ASP A 174 -16.62 -20.23 -4.36
C ASP A 174 -16.34 -19.21 -3.24
N GLU A 175 -15.08 -18.87 -2.99
CA GLU A 175 -14.67 -17.82 -2.06
C GLU A 175 -15.17 -16.46 -2.53
N GLU A 176 -15.10 -16.16 -3.83
CA GLU A 176 -15.69 -14.95 -4.43
C GLU A 176 -17.19 -14.87 -4.14
N ARG A 177 -17.94 -15.96 -4.34
CA ARG A 177 -19.37 -16.03 -4.04
C ARG A 177 -19.68 -15.87 -2.55
N LEU A 178 -18.81 -16.34 -1.67
CA LEU A 178 -18.93 -16.14 -0.22
C LEU A 178 -18.75 -14.70 0.19
N VAL A 179 -17.84 -13.97 -0.47
CA VAL A 179 -17.52 -12.57 -0.16
C VAL A 179 -18.49 -11.60 -0.85
N ALA A 180 -19.02 -11.95 -2.02
CA ALA A 180 -19.90 -11.07 -2.80
C ALA A 180 -21.07 -10.50 -1.95
N GLY A 181 -21.14 -9.17 -1.87
CA GLY A 181 -22.10 -8.42 -1.02
C GLY A 181 -21.74 -8.43 0.48
N ARG A 182 -20.55 -8.94 0.83
CA ARG A 182 -20.03 -9.00 2.21
C ARG A 182 -18.59 -8.52 2.28
N GLU A 183 -18.16 -7.72 1.31
CA GLU A 183 -16.77 -7.22 1.17
C GLU A 183 -16.33 -6.49 2.44
N ARG A 184 -17.24 -5.72 3.05
CA ARG A 184 -16.98 -5.05 4.31
C ARG A 184 -16.68 -6.04 5.46
N ILE A 185 -17.43 -7.13 5.59
CA ILE A 185 -17.18 -8.15 6.61
C ILE A 185 -15.83 -8.83 6.38
N TYR A 186 -15.52 -9.12 5.12
CA TYR A 186 -14.25 -9.72 4.73
C TYR A 186 -13.07 -8.81 5.06
N LEU A 187 -13.14 -7.52 4.72
CA LEU A 187 -12.08 -6.54 4.94
C LEU A 187 -11.93 -6.13 6.42
N ASP A 188 -13.04 -6.02 7.18
CA ASP A 188 -12.99 -5.73 8.61
C ASP A 188 -12.07 -6.70 9.36
N ARG A 189 -12.04 -7.97 8.93
CA ARG A 189 -11.17 -8.96 9.54
C ARG A 189 -9.69 -8.60 9.43
N PHE A 190 -9.23 -8.08 8.27
CA PHE A 190 -7.84 -7.64 8.10
C PHE A 190 -7.53 -6.43 8.96
N TRP A 191 -8.42 -5.45 8.92
CA TRP A 191 -8.24 -4.22 9.70
C TRP A 191 -8.28 -4.49 11.21
N ASP A 192 -9.05 -5.48 11.67
CA ASP A 192 -9.12 -5.85 13.08
C ASP A 192 -7.95 -6.77 13.52
N GLU A 193 -7.61 -7.80 12.73
CA GLU A 193 -6.63 -8.80 13.12
C GLU A 193 -5.17 -8.32 12.94
N LEU A 194 -4.91 -7.47 11.95
CA LEU A 194 -3.55 -7.02 11.63
C LEU A 194 -3.19 -5.65 12.21
N SER A 195 -4.10 -4.99 12.92
CA SER A 195 -3.84 -3.73 13.64
C SER A 195 -3.36 -3.97 15.06
N ALA A 196 -2.47 -3.09 15.54
CA ALA A 196 -2.24 -2.92 16.97
C ALA A 196 -3.38 -2.15 17.63
N ASN A 197 -3.99 -1.21 16.91
CA ASN A 197 -5.16 -0.44 17.31
C ASN A 197 -6.19 -0.37 16.18
N PRO A 198 -7.16 -1.31 16.12
CA PRO A 198 -8.18 -1.32 15.07
C PRO A 198 -9.01 -0.04 14.94
N GLN A 199 -9.12 0.77 16.02
CA GLN A 199 -9.86 2.03 16.00
C GLN A 199 -9.13 3.15 15.23
N ALA A 200 -7.84 2.96 14.90
CA ALA A 200 -7.10 3.89 14.05
C ALA A 200 -7.65 3.90 12.62
N ILE A 201 -8.22 2.76 12.17
CA ILE A 201 -8.93 2.65 10.90
C ILE A 201 -10.42 2.86 11.19
N ASP A 202 -10.85 4.10 11.14
CA ASP A 202 -12.21 4.47 11.52
C ASP A 202 -13.28 4.03 10.51
N GLU A 203 -14.54 4.20 10.88
CA GLU A 203 -15.69 3.75 10.09
C GLU A 203 -15.73 4.38 8.69
N ALA A 204 -15.32 5.64 8.54
CA ALA A 204 -15.35 6.30 7.24
C ALA A 204 -14.26 5.76 6.31
N THR A 205 -13.06 5.47 6.84
CA THR A 205 -11.97 4.78 6.10
C THR A 205 -12.40 3.39 5.66
N ARG A 206 -12.93 2.60 6.59
CA ARG A 206 -13.42 1.25 6.30
C ARG A 206 -14.52 1.24 5.25
N ALA A 207 -15.48 2.17 5.35
CA ALA A 207 -16.56 2.31 4.37
C ALA A 207 -16.03 2.70 2.99
N HIS A 208 -15.03 3.60 2.93
CA HIS A 208 -14.40 4.04 1.69
C HIS A 208 -13.73 2.87 0.96
N TYR A 209 -12.82 2.16 1.63
CA TYR A 209 -12.13 1.03 1.00
C TYR A 209 -13.08 -0.12 0.67
N ALA A 210 -14.02 -0.46 1.55
CA ALA A 210 -15.02 -1.49 1.26
C ALA A 210 -15.85 -1.16 0.00
N ALA A 211 -16.17 0.11 -0.25
CA ALA A 211 -16.85 0.53 -1.46
C ALA A 211 -16.02 0.32 -2.74
N LEU A 212 -14.69 0.48 -2.67
CA LEU A 212 -13.80 0.19 -3.79
C LEU A 212 -13.77 -1.32 -4.08
N TYR A 213 -13.69 -2.16 -3.05
CA TYR A 213 -13.69 -3.62 -3.19
C TYR A 213 -15.06 -4.20 -3.54
N ALA A 214 -16.16 -3.48 -3.32
CA ALA A 214 -17.51 -3.86 -3.75
C ALA A 214 -17.80 -3.56 -5.24
N ARG A 215 -16.86 -2.95 -5.97
CA ARG A 215 -16.99 -2.74 -7.42
C ARG A 215 -16.98 -4.08 -8.15
N PRO A 216 -17.67 -4.18 -9.31
CA PRO A 216 -17.63 -5.40 -10.11
C PRO A 216 -16.19 -5.86 -10.39
N LEU A 217 -15.92 -7.14 -10.20
CA LEU A 217 -14.62 -7.81 -10.37
C LEU A 217 -13.55 -7.46 -9.31
N ALA A 218 -13.72 -6.47 -8.45
CA ALA A 218 -12.68 -6.04 -7.53
C ALA A 218 -12.21 -7.17 -6.57
N ILE A 219 -13.12 -7.98 -6.03
CA ILE A 219 -12.75 -9.15 -5.20
C ILE A 219 -12.11 -10.26 -6.04
N HIS A 220 -12.60 -10.50 -7.27
CA HIS A 220 -11.98 -11.44 -8.20
C HIS A 220 -10.49 -11.08 -8.43
N ASP A 221 -10.23 -9.83 -8.76
CA ASP A 221 -8.88 -9.36 -9.03
C ASP A 221 -8.00 -9.35 -7.77
N ALA A 222 -8.57 -8.97 -6.62
CA ALA A 222 -7.88 -9.04 -5.34
C ALA A 222 -7.43 -10.48 -5.02
N PHE A 223 -8.28 -11.48 -5.30
CA PHE A 223 -7.91 -12.89 -5.13
C PHE A 223 -6.86 -13.34 -6.15
N ASN A 224 -6.88 -12.80 -7.37
CA ASN A 224 -5.86 -13.05 -8.37
C ASN A 224 -4.49 -12.50 -7.97
N GLN A 225 -4.42 -11.42 -7.16
CA GLN A 225 -3.17 -10.96 -6.56
C GLN A 225 -2.50 -12.05 -5.71
N PHE A 226 -3.29 -12.74 -4.89
CA PHE A 226 -2.80 -13.85 -4.05
C PHE A 226 -2.55 -15.13 -4.86
N ALA A 227 -3.38 -15.40 -5.87
CA ALA A 227 -3.20 -16.56 -6.75
C ALA A 227 -1.86 -16.54 -7.48
N ALA A 228 -1.33 -15.35 -7.76
CA ALA A 228 -0.05 -15.16 -8.45
C ALA A 228 1.18 -15.46 -7.57
N PHE A 229 1.07 -15.57 -6.24
CA PHE A 229 2.23 -15.71 -5.34
C PHE A 229 3.13 -16.90 -5.66
N SER A 230 2.59 -18.00 -6.17
CA SER A 230 3.42 -19.14 -6.59
C SER A 230 4.30 -18.80 -7.81
N GLN A 231 3.78 -18.03 -8.75
CA GLN A 231 4.56 -17.54 -9.90
C GLN A 231 5.54 -16.46 -9.44
N ASP A 232 5.10 -15.55 -8.57
CA ASP A 232 5.95 -14.50 -8.01
C ASP A 232 7.15 -15.09 -7.26
N ALA A 233 6.97 -16.20 -6.53
CA ALA A 233 8.07 -16.89 -5.86
C ALA A 233 9.11 -17.45 -6.85
N ILE A 234 8.68 -17.95 -7.99
CA ILE A 234 9.57 -18.42 -9.07
C ILE A 234 10.34 -17.24 -9.66
N ASP A 235 9.62 -16.16 -10.00
CA ASP A 235 10.21 -14.98 -10.61
C ASP A 235 11.19 -14.27 -9.66
N ASN A 236 10.85 -14.16 -8.37
CA ASN A 236 11.69 -13.54 -7.35
C ASN A 236 13.00 -14.32 -7.15
N LYS A 237 12.95 -15.65 -7.12
CA LYS A 237 14.16 -16.49 -7.08
C LYS A 237 15.02 -16.28 -8.34
N ALA A 238 14.40 -16.14 -9.50
CA ALA A 238 15.10 -15.86 -10.76
C ALA A 238 15.71 -14.44 -10.78
N PHE A 239 15.06 -13.45 -10.20
CA PHE A 239 15.60 -12.11 -10.02
C PHE A 239 16.80 -12.11 -9.07
N LEU A 240 16.68 -12.77 -7.93
CA LEU A 240 17.76 -12.87 -6.94
C LEU A 240 19.00 -13.57 -7.52
N ALA A 241 18.81 -14.57 -8.39
CA ALA A 241 19.92 -15.25 -9.05
C ALA A 241 20.78 -14.32 -9.94
N LYS A 242 20.22 -13.16 -10.35
CA LYS A 242 20.97 -12.11 -11.07
C LYS A 242 21.76 -11.18 -10.15
N GLY A 243 21.71 -11.40 -8.84
CA GLY A 243 22.38 -10.62 -7.80
C GLY A 243 21.44 -9.71 -7.02
N LYS A 244 21.87 -9.33 -5.82
CA LYS A 244 21.15 -8.45 -4.91
C LYS A 244 21.04 -7.02 -5.45
N LEU A 245 20.05 -6.28 -4.94
CA LEU A 245 19.95 -4.83 -5.15
C LEU A 245 21.05 -4.12 -4.35
N THR A 246 21.57 -3.02 -4.88
CA THR A 246 22.74 -2.33 -4.31
C THR A 246 22.49 -0.86 -3.94
N PHE A 247 21.36 -0.30 -4.31
CA PHE A 247 20.95 1.04 -3.90
C PHE A 247 20.38 1.03 -2.46
N PRO A 248 20.34 2.19 -1.77
CA PRO A 248 19.88 2.28 -0.40
C PRO A 248 18.41 1.87 -0.25
N ILE A 249 18.13 1.03 0.75
CA ILE A 249 16.77 0.58 1.11
C ILE A 249 16.51 0.86 2.59
N LEU A 250 15.36 1.48 2.89
CA LEU A 250 14.81 1.55 4.23
C LEU A 250 13.73 0.48 4.38
N ALA A 251 13.97 -0.49 5.24
CA ALA A 251 12.98 -1.49 5.62
C ALA A 251 12.27 -1.06 6.90
N ILE A 252 10.96 -0.81 6.82
CA ILE A 252 10.12 -0.41 7.93
C ILE A 252 9.23 -1.58 8.34
N GLY A 253 9.37 -2.05 9.58
CA GLY A 253 8.46 -3.02 10.18
C GLY A 253 7.68 -2.39 11.33
N ALA A 254 6.45 -2.83 11.54
CA ALA A 254 5.64 -2.45 12.70
C ALA A 254 5.91 -3.39 13.88
N ASP A 255 6.02 -2.88 15.11
CA ASP A 255 6.41 -3.66 16.29
C ASP A 255 5.41 -4.76 16.68
N LYS A 256 4.17 -4.68 16.19
CA LYS A 256 3.12 -5.69 16.37
C LYS A 256 2.85 -6.51 15.10
N SER A 257 3.72 -6.39 14.09
CA SER A 257 3.69 -7.15 12.84
C SER A 257 5.10 -7.70 12.53
N PHE A 258 5.72 -7.29 11.43
CA PHE A 258 7.04 -7.80 11.03
C PHE A 258 8.20 -7.32 11.91
N GLY A 259 8.12 -6.15 12.54
CA GLY A 259 9.18 -5.62 13.39
C GLY A 259 10.55 -5.61 12.68
N THR A 260 11.57 -6.13 13.35
CA THR A 260 12.93 -6.24 12.79
C THR A 260 13.06 -7.29 11.68
N ALA A 261 12.14 -8.28 11.63
CA ALA A 261 12.15 -9.30 10.59
C ALA A 261 11.97 -8.71 9.18
N MET A 262 11.32 -7.54 9.07
CA MET A 262 11.21 -6.85 7.79
C MET A 262 12.56 -6.53 7.17
N ALA A 263 13.50 -6.02 7.95
CA ALA A 263 14.86 -5.74 7.48
C ALA A 263 15.64 -7.03 7.20
N ASP A 264 15.46 -8.06 8.01
CA ASP A 264 16.12 -9.35 7.81
C ASP A 264 15.68 -9.98 6.48
N ASP A 265 14.39 -9.94 6.16
CA ASP A 265 13.88 -10.44 4.88
C ASP A 265 14.44 -9.65 3.69
N ILE A 266 14.51 -8.33 3.78
CA ILE A 266 15.07 -7.51 2.70
C ILE A 266 16.58 -7.72 2.51
N ARG A 267 17.32 -8.06 3.55
CA ARG A 267 18.75 -8.43 3.46
C ARG A 267 19.00 -9.69 2.62
N PHE A 268 17.99 -10.54 2.37
CA PHE A 268 18.13 -11.63 1.39
C PHE A 268 18.28 -11.09 -0.03
N VAL A 269 17.61 -9.98 -0.37
CA VAL A 269 17.53 -9.45 -1.74
C VAL A 269 18.35 -8.16 -1.97
N ALA A 270 18.92 -7.57 -0.91
CA ALA A 270 19.65 -6.31 -0.99
C ALA A 270 20.90 -6.29 -0.10
N THR A 271 21.85 -5.39 -0.40
CA THR A 271 23.12 -5.25 0.33
C THR A 271 23.17 -4.00 1.23
N ASP A 272 22.43 -2.95 0.91
CA ASP A 272 22.37 -1.68 1.64
C ASP A 272 20.99 -1.50 2.26
N VAL A 273 20.79 -2.05 3.46
CA VAL A 273 19.49 -2.07 4.15
C VAL A 273 19.60 -1.41 5.51
N THR A 274 18.90 -0.30 5.67
CA THR A 274 18.65 0.37 6.94
C THR A 274 17.33 -0.13 7.53
N GLU A 275 17.29 -0.34 8.84
CA GLU A 275 16.12 -0.81 9.58
C GLU A 275 15.44 0.35 10.31
N LEU A 276 14.11 0.33 10.32
CA LEU A 276 13.28 1.17 11.19
C LEU A 276 12.10 0.35 11.69
N VAL A 277 11.88 0.35 13.02
CA VAL A 277 10.69 -0.25 13.62
C VAL A 277 9.77 0.84 14.13
N ILE A 278 8.51 0.82 13.70
CA ILE A 278 7.46 1.75 14.16
C ILE A 278 6.79 1.14 15.39
N ALA A 279 6.90 1.83 16.51
CA ALA A 279 6.32 1.39 17.78
C ALA A 279 4.80 1.62 17.81
N ASN A 280 4.08 0.73 18.52
CA ASN A 280 2.63 0.76 18.71
C ASN A 280 1.85 0.75 17.39
N SER A 281 2.34 0.01 16.41
CA SER A 281 1.70 -0.19 15.10
C SER A 281 1.59 -1.67 14.78
N GLY A 282 0.50 -2.03 14.14
CA GLY A 282 0.37 -3.25 13.35
C GLY A 282 0.72 -2.99 11.90
N HIS A 283 0.13 -3.79 11.02
CA HIS A 283 0.38 -3.76 9.58
C HIS A 283 0.03 -2.40 8.91
N TRP A 284 -0.95 -1.68 9.43
CA TRP A 284 -1.50 -0.45 8.83
C TRP A 284 -0.77 0.80 9.31
N LEU A 285 0.55 0.89 9.01
CA LEU A 285 1.44 1.91 9.56
C LEU A 285 1.00 3.35 9.26
N MET A 286 0.41 3.57 8.06
CA MET A 286 -0.03 4.90 7.65
C MET A 286 -1.30 5.35 8.37
N GLU A 287 -2.13 4.43 8.83
CA GLU A 287 -3.35 4.66 9.59
C GLU A 287 -3.09 4.69 11.10
N GLU A 288 -2.26 3.76 11.60
CA GLU A 288 -2.02 3.61 13.03
C GLU A 288 -0.97 4.60 13.57
N GLN A 289 0.11 4.83 12.82
CA GLN A 289 1.23 5.69 13.23
C GLN A 289 1.70 6.60 12.08
N PRO A 290 0.81 7.41 11.47
CA PRO A 290 1.14 8.21 10.29
C PRO A 290 2.32 9.17 10.52
N ALA A 291 2.37 9.84 11.67
CA ALA A 291 3.40 10.81 11.96
C ALA A 291 4.80 10.19 12.04
N ALA A 292 4.94 9.05 12.74
CA ALA A 292 6.21 8.34 12.87
C ALA A 292 6.65 7.72 11.55
N THR A 293 5.72 7.10 10.82
CA THR A 293 5.96 6.47 9.52
C THR A 293 6.43 7.50 8.50
N MET A 294 5.70 8.59 8.34
CA MET A 294 6.07 9.67 7.41
C MET A 294 7.38 10.35 7.79
N ALA A 295 7.67 10.53 9.08
CA ALA A 295 8.96 11.08 9.53
C ALA A 295 10.13 10.18 9.14
N GLY A 296 10.00 8.86 9.32
CA GLY A 296 11.00 7.87 8.90
C GLY A 296 11.25 7.89 7.40
N ILE A 297 10.19 7.91 6.59
CA ILE A 297 10.25 8.00 5.13
C ILE A 297 10.99 9.28 4.71
N ARG A 298 10.56 10.44 5.20
CA ARG A 298 11.16 11.74 4.84
C ARG A 298 12.62 11.87 5.25
N ALA A 299 12.99 11.30 6.39
CA ALA A 299 14.39 11.32 6.85
C ALA A 299 15.35 10.61 5.88
N VAL A 300 14.87 9.60 5.17
CA VAL A 300 15.66 8.88 4.16
C VAL A 300 15.63 9.60 2.83
N LEU A 301 14.49 10.12 2.38
CA LEU A 301 14.37 10.88 1.14
C LEU A 301 15.23 12.16 1.15
N ALA A 302 15.37 12.82 2.30
CA ALA A 302 16.18 14.03 2.45
C ALA A 302 17.70 13.82 2.35
N LYS A 303 18.18 12.56 2.40
CA LYS A 303 19.62 12.28 2.25
C LYS A 303 20.02 12.48 0.79
N LYS A 304 20.92 13.41 0.52
CA LYS A 304 21.52 13.60 -0.81
C LYS A 304 22.28 12.33 -1.24
N HIS A 305 22.16 11.99 -2.52
CA HIS A 305 22.92 10.91 -3.17
C HIS A 305 24.41 11.25 -3.25
#